data_cd1bd487927aa7950d1dcd6431eaba99
#
_entry.id   cd1bd487927aa7950d1dcd6431eaba99
#
_cell.length_a   1.000
_cell.length_b   1.000
_cell.length_c   1.000
_cell.angle_alpha   90.00
_cell.angle_beta   90.00
_cell.angle_gamma   90.00
#
_symmetry.space_group_name_H-M   'P 1'
#
loop_
_entity.id
_entity.type
_entity.pdbx_description
1 polymer ?
#
loop_
_entity_poly.entity_id
_entity_poly.type
_entity_poly.pdbx_seq_one_letter_code
_entity_poly.pdbx_strand_id
1 'polypeptide(L)'
;TLPELVETSSAETDRQTTGNAIKEKQISRQSLSQTSGQQSADSSTEVRVLIEDAEQLPAVLKADFVDTVYLDCMLYTRENLLRKLSEDIDRVHASGKKAFYVFPFIFRQQTSLFYEKIMPELKKLPLDGIMVRSLDEIAFIKEWGNENWQMVSDSNLYTYSNEAAEYFYRLGMIQDTIPVELNRKEILRRENSRSEMIIYGRLPLMITAQCIHKNTLGCMHQHKVLNLKDRYSVHFPVKNFCSECYNVIYNSL
;
A
#
# COMPACT_ATOMS: atom_id res chain seq x y z
N THR A 1 -6.25 -32.15 -6.01
CA THR A 1 -7.51 -31.42 -6.19
C THR A 1 -7.19 -29.94 -6.20
N LEU A 2 -7.50 -29.26 -7.31
CA LEU A 2 -7.34 -27.83 -7.46
C LEU A 2 -8.26 -27.09 -6.46
N PRO A 3 -7.87 -25.94 -5.91
CA PRO A 3 -8.72 -25.15 -5.03
C PRO A 3 -9.95 -24.64 -5.80
N GLU A 4 -11.09 -24.65 -5.15
CA GLU A 4 -12.37 -24.21 -5.71
C GLU A 4 -12.43 -22.67 -5.74
N LEU A 5 -12.76 -22.10 -6.90
CA LEU A 5 -12.95 -20.66 -7.07
C LEU A 5 -14.41 -20.30 -6.76
N VAL A 6 -14.60 -19.41 -5.80
CA VAL A 6 -15.94 -18.88 -5.47
C VAL A 6 -16.00 -17.41 -5.89
N GLU A 7 -16.89 -17.10 -6.84
CA GLU A 7 -17.24 -15.72 -7.16
C GLU A 7 -18.14 -15.14 -6.07
N THR A 8 -17.70 -14.06 -5.42
CA THR A 8 -18.57 -13.30 -4.52
C THR A 8 -19.22 -12.17 -5.31
N SER A 9 -20.55 -12.22 -5.47
CA SER A 9 -21.31 -11.03 -5.85
C SER A 9 -21.29 -10.04 -4.68
N SER A 10 -20.92 -8.81 -4.95
CA SER A 10 -20.70 -7.74 -3.99
C SER A 10 -21.98 -7.14 -3.39
N ALA A 11 -23.02 -7.92 -3.15
CA ALA A 11 -24.31 -7.32 -2.79
C ALA A 11 -25.17 -8.07 -1.77
N GLU A 12 -24.69 -9.00 -0.95
CA GLU A 12 -25.63 -9.60 0.03
C GLU A 12 -24.96 -10.47 1.10
N THR A 13 -24.05 -9.93 1.93
CA THR A 13 -23.69 -10.68 3.15
C THR A 13 -23.21 -9.81 4.33
N ASP A 14 -23.77 -8.62 4.52
CA ASP A 14 -23.50 -7.86 5.76
C ASP A 14 -24.78 -7.41 6.50
N ARG A 15 -25.78 -8.27 6.56
CA ARG A 15 -26.94 -8.01 7.42
C ARG A 15 -27.34 -9.24 8.21
N GLN A 16 -26.46 -9.80 9.02
CA GLN A 16 -26.85 -10.59 10.20
C GLN A 16 -25.62 -11.04 10.98
N THR A 17 -25.06 -10.16 11.77
CA THR A 17 -24.44 -10.54 13.04
C THR A 17 -24.68 -9.41 14.04
N THR A 18 -25.74 -9.60 14.76
CA THR A 18 -26.02 -9.21 16.17
C THR A 18 -25.09 -8.19 16.81
N GLY A 19 -25.73 -7.08 17.19
CA GLY A 19 -25.17 -6.05 18.03
C GLY A 19 -24.56 -6.61 19.32
N ASN A 20 -23.26 -6.47 19.39
CA ASN A 20 -22.56 -6.26 20.63
C ASN A 20 -21.93 -4.89 20.56
N ALA A 21 -22.50 -3.95 21.24
CA ALA A 21 -22.01 -2.61 21.40
C ALA A 21 -20.57 -2.67 21.92
N ILE A 22 -19.63 -2.45 21.00
CA ILE A 22 -18.25 -2.11 21.39
C ILE A 22 -18.35 -0.70 21.96
N LYS A 23 -18.32 -0.61 23.29
CA LYS A 23 -18.14 0.66 23.99
C LYS A 23 -16.84 1.27 23.45
N GLU A 24 -16.97 2.36 22.74
CA GLU A 24 -15.87 3.26 22.41
C GLU A 24 -15.19 3.69 23.71
N LYS A 25 -14.07 3.08 24.02
CA LYS A 25 -13.12 3.67 24.95
C LYS A 25 -12.40 4.75 24.18
N GLN A 26 -12.76 5.98 24.43
CA GLN A 26 -11.92 7.14 24.13
C GLN A 26 -10.55 6.90 24.78
N ILE A 27 -9.58 6.51 23.96
CA ILE A 27 -8.19 6.50 24.40
C ILE A 27 -7.75 7.96 24.34
N SER A 28 -7.83 8.63 25.48
CA SER A 28 -7.28 9.98 25.61
C SER A 28 -5.75 9.88 25.46
N ARG A 29 -5.16 10.83 24.71
CA ARG A 29 -3.71 11.00 24.49
C ARG A 29 -2.85 11.08 25.77
N GLN A 30 -3.42 10.97 26.97
CA GLN A 30 -2.75 11.23 28.24
C GLN A 30 -2.20 10.00 28.99
N SER A 31 -2.38 8.78 28.51
CA SER A 31 -1.98 7.58 29.29
C SER A 31 -0.72 6.86 28.80
N LEU A 32 0.06 7.45 27.88
CA LEU A 32 1.32 6.88 27.38
C LEU A 32 2.59 7.61 27.80
N SER A 33 2.48 8.59 28.72
CA SER A 33 3.63 9.33 29.20
C SER A 33 4.02 8.98 30.64
N GLN A 34 4.50 7.79 30.89
CA GLN A 34 5.34 7.52 32.07
C GLN A 34 6.14 6.22 31.88
N THR A 35 7.25 6.31 31.17
CA THR A 35 8.48 5.58 31.55
C THR A 35 9.69 6.39 31.07
N SER A 36 10.43 6.80 32.04
CA SER A 36 11.67 7.55 32.11
C SER A 36 12.65 7.42 30.95
N GLY A 37 13.13 8.59 30.46
CA GLY A 37 14.33 8.71 29.62
C GLY A 37 14.27 9.96 28.76
N GLN A 38 14.82 11.08 29.29
CA GLN A 38 14.90 12.35 28.60
C GLN A 38 15.50 12.24 27.21
N GLN A 39 14.71 12.63 26.19
CA GLN A 39 15.17 13.46 25.08
C GLN A 39 13.93 14.08 24.43
N SER A 40 13.81 15.39 24.53
CA SER A 40 12.80 16.21 23.94
C SER A 40 13.03 16.33 22.43
N ALA A 41 12.33 15.54 21.65
CA ALA A 41 11.88 15.90 20.32
C ALA A 41 10.39 15.56 20.31
N ASP A 42 9.58 16.55 20.05
CA ASP A 42 8.12 16.41 19.85
C ASP A 42 7.91 15.69 18.53
N SER A 43 8.21 14.39 18.49
CA SER A 43 7.96 13.53 17.33
C SER A 43 6.54 13.03 17.43
N SER A 44 5.60 13.82 16.92
CA SER A 44 4.25 13.31 16.64
C SER A 44 4.38 12.09 15.73
N THR A 45 3.88 10.95 16.18
CA THR A 45 3.84 9.74 15.35
C THR A 45 2.95 10.01 14.15
N GLU A 46 3.49 9.96 12.93
CA GLU A 46 2.73 10.08 11.69
C GLU A 46 1.94 8.80 11.43
N VAL A 47 0.68 8.96 11.07
CA VAL A 47 -0.20 7.86 10.62
C VAL A 47 -0.37 7.93 9.12
N ARG A 48 -0.05 6.84 8.45
CA ARG A 48 -0.12 6.71 7.01
C ARG A 48 -1.08 5.60 6.61
N VAL A 49 -1.89 5.83 5.60
CA VAL A 49 -2.91 4.87 5.15
C VAL A 49 -2.72 4.57 3.67
N LEU A 50 -2.50 3.30 3.35
CA LEU A 50 -2.53 2.78 1.99
C LEU A 50 -3.98 2.47 1.61
N ILE A 51 -4.44 3.02 0.50
CA ILE A 51 -5.74 2.75 -0.09
C ILE A 51 -5.59 2.01 -1.42
N GLU A 52 -6.27 0.89 -1.52
CA GLU A 52 -6.31 0.02 -2.70
C GLU A 52 -7.72 -0.06 -3.30
N ASP A 53 -8.69 0.66 -2.72
CA ASP A 53 -10.07 0.75 -3.16
C ASP A 53 -10.56 2.20 -3.04
N ALA A 54 -11.19 2.69 -4.11
CA ALA A 54 -11.68 4.07 -4.16
C ALA A 54 -12.75 4.37 -3.09
N GLU A 55 -13.47 3.35 -2.62
CA GLU A 55 -14.47 3.49 -1.56
C GLU A 55 -13.85 3.82 -0.19
N GLN A 56 -12.57 3.53 0.00
CA GLN A 56 -11.84 3.83 1.25
C GLN A 56 -11.51 5.32 1.37
N LEU A 57 -11.27 6.02 0.26
CA LEU A 57 -10.78 7.39 0.26
C LEU A 57 -11.68 8.36 1.06
N PRO A 58 -13.03 8.37 0.91
CA PRO A 58 -13.87 9.29 1.69
C PRO A 58 -13.77 9.13 3.20
N ALA A 59 -13.56 7.91 3.69
CA ALA A 59 -13.39 7.65 5.13
C ALA A 59 -12.02 8.15 5.61
N VAL A 60 -10.97 7.90 4.83
CA VAL A 60 -9.60 8.33 5.15
C VAL A 60 -9.47 9.86 5.16
N LEU A 61 -10.13 10.55 4.22
CA LEU A 61 -10.13 12.02 4.19
C LEU A 61 -10.76 12.66 5.42
N LYS A 62 -11.74 12.01 6.05
CA LYS A 62 -12.43 12.50 7.27
C LYS A 62 -11.67 12.16 8.57
N ALA A 63 -10.66 11.30 8.51
CA ALA A 63 -9.94 10.85 9.69
C ALA A 63 -8.83 11.86 10.04
N ASP A 64 -9.03 12.67 11.08
CA ASP A 64 -8.11 13.75 11.48
C ASP A 64 -6.74 13.26 11.94
N PHE A 65 -6.62 11.98 12.31
CA PHE A 65 -5.38 11.36 12.76
C PHE A 65 -4.50 10.84 11.62
N VAL A 66 -4.94 10.90 10.37
CA VAL A 66 -4.18 10.48 9.20
C VAL A 66 -3.40 11.66 8.64
N ASP A 67 -2.10 11.49 8.45
CA ASP A 67 -1.20 12.52 7.95
C ASP A 67 -0.87 12.33 6.46
N THR A 68 -0.75 11.08 6.01
CA THR A 68 -0.35 10.74 4.64
C THR A 68 -1.24 9.65 4.06
N VAL A 69 -1.62 9.81 2.80
CA VAL A 69 -2.39 8.84 2.03
C VAL A 69 -1.53 8.27 0.91
N TYR A 70 -1.35 6.96 0.91
CA TYR A 70 -0.74 6.21 -0.17
C TYR A 70 -1.82 5.79 -1.17
N LEU A 71 -1.79 6.38 -2.35
CA LEU A 71 -2.71 6.11 -3.46
C LEU A 71 -2.13 4.99 -4.32
N ASP A 72 -2.63 3.76 -4.15
CA ASP A 72 -2.12 2.61 -4.89
C ASP A 72 -2.46 2.69 -6.39
N CYS A 73 -1.53 2.25 -7.24
CA CYS A 73 -1.72 2.18 -8.69
C CYS A 73 -2.99 1.39 -9.09
N MET A 74 -3.45 0.49 -8.22
CA MET A 74 -4.67 -0.30 -8.41
C MET A 74 -5.95 0.50 -8.50
N LEU A 75 -5.97 1.71 -7.94
CA LEU A 75 -7.13 2.61 -8.00
C LEU A 75 -7.42 3.09 -9.42
N TYR A 76 -6.48 2.90 -10.33
CA TYR A 76 -6.49 3.51 -11.65
C TYR A 76 -6.34 2.50 -12.78
N THR A 77 -6.95 2.78 -13.91
CA THR A 77 -6.62 2.13 -15.18
C THR A 77 -5.60 2.97 -15.93
N ARG A 78 -4.90 2.38 -16.91
CA ARG A 78 -3.92 3.11 -17.72
C ARG A 78 -4.54 4.34 -18.42
N GLU A 79 -5.83 4.26 -18.79
CA GLU A 79 -6.55 5.32 -19.49
C GLU A 79 -6.94 6.47 -18.59
N ASN A 80 -7.20 6.21 -17.30
CA ASN A 80 -7.73 7.22 -16.37
C ASN A 80 -6.72 7.70 -15.32
N LEU A 81 -5.51 7.08 -15.26
CA LEU A 81 -4.52 7.31 -14.21
C LEU A 81 -4.28 8.80 -13.96
N LEU A 82 -3.80 9.53 -14.95
CA LEU A 82 -3.40 10.94 -14.76
C LEU A 82 -4.56 11.81 -14.27
N ARG A 83 -5.74 11.65 -14.89
CA ARG A 83 -6.91 12.45 -14.54
C ARG A 83 -7.41 12.13 -13.12
N LYS A 84 -7.66 10.85 -12.82
CA LYS A 84 -8.18 10.47 -11.51
C LYS A 84 -7.17 10.67 -10.38
N LEU A 85 -5.89 10.40 -10.66
CA LEU A 85 -4.83 10.65 -9.68
C LEU A 85 -4.77 12.14 -9.32
N SER A 86 -4.85 13.05 -10.32
CA SER A 86 -4.92 14.49 -10.06
C SER A 86 -6.12 14.86 -9.17
N GLU A 87 -7.31 14.35 -9.51
CA GLU A 87 -8.53 14.59 -8.72
C GLU A 87 -8.39 14.10 -7.26
N ASP A 88 -7.78 12.92 -7.06
CA ASP A 88 -7.60 12.34 -5.73
C ASP A 88 -6.51 13.07 -4.93
N ILE A 89 -5.40 13.51 -5.57
CA ILE A 89 -4.39 14.37 -4.93
C ILE A 89 -5.04 15.65 -4.41
N ASP A 90 -5.83 16.34 -5.24
CA ASP A 90 -6.51 17.58 -4.85
C ASP A 90 -7.42 17.37 -3.63
N ARG A 91 -8.14 16.23 -3.60
CA ARG A 91 -9.00 15.86 -2.46
C ARG A 91 -8.20 15.57 -1.20
N VAL A 92 -7.06 14.89 -1.32
CA VAL A 92 -6.16 14.60 -0.20
C VAL A 92 -5.58 15.90 0.35
N HIS A 93 -5.07 16.77 -0.50
CA HIS A 93 -4.52 18.07 -0.10
C HIS A 93 -5.59 18.97 0.52
N ALA A 94 -6.83 19.00 -0.02
CA ALA A 94 -7.93 19.75 0.55
C ALA A 94 -8.29 19.29 1.97
N SER A 95 -7.95 18.05 2.36
CA SER A 95 -8.11 17.54 3.73
C SER A 95 -6.87 17.77 4.62
N GLY A 96 -5.86 18.51 4.14
CA GLY A 96 -4.63 18.83 4.87
C GLY A 96 -3.63 17.66 4.99
N LYS A 97 -3.75 16.65 4.12
CA LYS A 97 -2.92 15.44 4.15
C LYS A 97 -1.94 15.41 2.99
N LYS A 98 -0.87 14.63 3.11
CA LYS A 98 0.09 14.38 2.03
C LYS A 98 -0.40 13.27 1.11
N ALA A 99 -0.16 13.40 -0.19
CA ALA A 99 -0.52 12.43 -1.21
C ALA A 99 0.73 11.77 -1.82
N PHE A 100 0.84 10.47 -1.67
CA PHE A 100 1.91 9.67 -2.27
C PHE A 100 1.33 8.69 -3.26
N TYR A 101 1.97 8.51 -4.40
CA TYR A 101 1.61 7.50 -5.38
C TYR A 101 2.41 6.21 -5.16
N VAL A 102 1.74 5.06 -5.23
CA VAL A 102 2.37 3.76 -5.03
C VAL A 102 2.47 3.01 -6.35
N PHE A 103 3.69 2.62 -6.72
CA PHE A 103 3.99 1.87 -7.93
C PHE A 103 3.51 0.40 -7.85
N PRO A 104 3.34 -0.29 -9.00
CA PRO A 104 2.85 -1.67 -9.03
C PRO A 104 3.88 -2.66 -8.47
N PHE A 105 3.44 -3.77 -7.86
CA PHE A 105 4.34 -4.81 -7.34
C PHE A 105 5.24 -5.46 -8.39
N ILE A 106 4.81 -5.48 -9.65
CA ILE A 106 5.57 -6.06 -10.76
C ILE A 106 5.81 -5.00 -11.81
N PHE A 107 7.07 -4.57 -11.92
CA PHE A 107 7.51 -3.53 -12.84
C PHE A 107 8.26 -4.17 -14.04
N ARG A 108 7.50 -4.44 -15.13
CA ARG A 108 8.04 -5.08 -16.35
C ARG A 108 8.30 -4.05 -17.43
N GLN A 109 8.98 -4.48 -18.51
CA GLN A 109 9.25 -3.62 -19.66
C GLN A 109 8.01 -2.89 -20.20
N GLN A 110 6.86 -3.59 -20.31
CA GLN A 110 5.63 -2.93 -20.78
C GLN A 110 5.10 -1.90 -19.78
N THR A 111 5.32 -2.11 -18.49
CA THR A 111 5.00 -1.17 -17.42
C THR A 111 5.92 0.03 -17.49
N SER A 112 7.23 -0.19 -17.64
CA SER A 112 8.22 0.88 -17.82
C SER A 112 7.87 1.77 -19.01
N LEU A 113 7.64 1.19 -20.20
CA LEU A 113 7.26 1.93 -21.41
C LEU A 113 5.95 2.74 -21.24
N PHE A 114 5.00 2.22 -20.49
CA PHE A 114 3.80 2.97 -20.17
C PHE A 114 4.12 4.19 -19.28
N TYR A 115 4.88 4.00 -18.20
CA TYR A 115 5.27 5.11 -17.32
C TYR A 115 6.18 6.12 -18.00
N GLU A 116 7.14 5.70 -18.83
CA GLU A 116 7.97 6.60 -19.65
C GLU A 116 7.10 7.56 -20.45
N LYS A 117 6.08 7.03 -21.11
CA LYS A 117 5.17 7.82 -21.96
C LYS A 117 4.39 8.86 -21.17
N ILE A 118 3.95 8.55 -19.94
CA ILE A 118 3.12 9.45 -19.14
C ILE A 118 3.93 10.31 -18.17
N MET A 119 5.20 10.02 -17.96
CA MET A 119 6.05 10.67 -16.96
C MET A 119 6.10 12.20 -17.11
N PRO A 120 6.15 12.78 -18.32
CA PRO A 120 6.13 14.25 -18.48
C PRO A 120 4.89 14.90 -17.86
N GLU A 121 3.74 14.23 -17.91
CA GLU A 121 2.49 14.71 -17.31
C GLU A 121 2.41 14.33 -15.82
N LEU A 122 2.84 13.13 -15.46
CA LEU A 122 2.85 12.66 -14.08
C LEU A 122 3.69 13.58 -13.18
N LYS A 123 4.83 14.06 -13.67
CA LYS A 123 5.71 15.01 -12.94
C LYS A 123 5.04 16.36 -12.65
N LYS A 124 4.02 16.75 -13.40
CA LYS A 124 3.30 18.01 -13.19
C LYS A 124 2.27 17.92 -12.07
N LEU A 125 1.89 16.69 -11.68
CA LEU A 125 0.97 16.48 -10.57
C LEU A 125 1.64 16.86 -9.25
N PRO A 126 0.93 17.50 -8.32
CA PRO A 126 1.48 17.96 -7.05
C PRO A 126 1.60 16.81 -6.02
N LEU A 127 2.25 15.71 -6.41
CA LEU A 127 2.56 14.60 -5.49
C LEU A 127 3.63 15.02 -4.48
N ASP A 128 3.41 14.71 -3.22
CA ASP A 128 4.41 14.89 -2.15
C ASP A 128 5.51 13.82 -2.25
N GLY A 129 5.17 12.64 -2.76
CA GLY A 129 6.13 11.58 -2.93
C GLY A 129 5.58 10.33 -3.60
N ILE A 130 6.40 9.30 -3.57
CA ILE A 130 6.11 7.99 -4.15
C ILE A 130 6.57 6.87 -3.23
N MET A 131 5.88 5.74 -3.29
CA MET A 131 6.34 4.49 -2.70
C MET A 131 6.77 3.53 -3.81
N VAL A 132 7.97 2.97 -3.65
CA VAL A 132 8.58 2.02 -4.59
C VAL A 132 8.65 0.63 -3.97
N ARG A 133 8.45 -0.40 -4.79
CA ARG A 133 8.34 -1.79 -4.40
C ARG A 133 9.43 -2.69 -4.98
N SER A 134 10.26 -2.16 -5.88
CA SER A 134 11.32 -2.91 -6.54
C SER A 134 12.55 -2.04 -6.85
N LEU A 135 13.70 -2.69 -7.09
CA LEU A 135 14.92 -2.00 -7.52
C LEU A 135 14.77 -1.42 -8.94
N ASP A 136 13.98 -2.07 -9.80
CA ASP A 136 13.71 -1.58 -11.15
C ASP A 136 12.97 -0.24 -11.12
N GLU A 137 12.02 -0.08 -10.19
CA GLU A 137 11.32 1.19 -9.98
C GLU A 137 12.26 2.28 -9.48
N ILE A 138 13.17 1.95 -8.56
CA ILE A 138 14.15 2.93 -8.08
C ILE A 138 15.02 3.41 -9.23
N ALA A 139 15.51 2.50 -10.08
CA ALA A 139 16.30 2.85 -11.24
C ALA A 139 15.51 3.73 -12.22
N PHE A 140 14.26 3.33 -12.49
CA PHE A 140 13.34 4.06 -13.36
C PHE A 140 13.07 5.48 -12.84
N ILE A 141 12.78 5.65 -11.55
CA ILE A 141 12.51 6.96 -10.95
C ILE A 141 13.75 7.84 -10.96
N LYS A 142 14.94 7.29 -10.77
CA LYS A 142 16.19 8.06 -10.88
C LYS A 142 16.42 8.60 -12.28
N GLU A 143 16.02 7.87 -13.30
CA GLU A 143 16.19 8.29 -14.69
C GLU A 143 15.06 9.23 -15.15
N TRP A 144 13.82 8.91 -14.82
CA TRP A 144 12.63 9.54 -15.39
C TRP A 144 11.80 10.36 -14.40
N GLY A 145 11.99 10.17 -13.11
CA GLY A 145 11.16 10.75 -12.06
C GLY A 145 11.35 12.24 -11.83
N ASN A 146 10.69 12.74 -10.80
CA ASN A 146 10.80 14.11 -10.32
C ASN A 146 11.71 14.15 -9.09
N GLU A 147 12.77 14.93 -9.13
CA GLU A 147 13.74 15.07 -8.03
C GLU A 147 13.11 15.60 -6.73
N ASN A 148 11.96 16.27 -6.81
CA ASN A 148 11.25 16.78 -5.64
C ASN A 148 10.37 15.73 -4.95
N TRP A 149 10.15 14.57 -5.56
CA TRP A 149 9.37 13.52 -4.92
C TRP A 149 10.13 12.89 -3.76
N GLN A 150 9.48 12.81 -2.61
CA GLN A 150 9.97 12.01 -1.50
C GLN A 150 9.78 10.52 -1.83
N MET A 151 10.86 9.74 -1.77
CA MET A 151 10.77 8.30 -2.03
C MET A 151 10.72 7.50 -0.72
N VAL A 152 9.75 6.60 -0.63
CA VAL A 152 9.60 5.64 0.47
C VAL A 152 9.70 4.23 -0.09
N SER A 153 10.40 3.33 0.60
CA SER A 153 10.46 1.93 0.19
C SER A 153 9.38 1.10 0.88
N ASP A 154 8.67 0.27 0.09
CA ASP A 154 7.73 -0.73 0.60
C ASP A 154 8.48 -1.86 1.35
N SER A 155 7.79 -2.56 2.24
CA SER A 155 8.31 -3.73 2.99
C SER A 155 8.89 -4.83 2.10
N ASN A 156 8.46 -4.92 0.83
CA ASN A 156 8.99 -5.85 -0.17
C ASN A 156 10.45 -5.58 -0.61
N LEU A 157 11.05 -4.46 -0.20
CA LEU A 157 12.47 -4.21 -0.42
C LEU A 157 13.36 -4.83 0.67
N TYR A 158 12.73 -5.49 1.66
CA TYR A 158 13.38 -6.36 2.63
C TYR A 158 14.54 -5.71 3.39
N THR A 159 14.32 -4.54 3.96
CA THR A 159 15.30 -3.83 4.78
C THR A 159 15.51 -4.49 6.15
N TYR A 160 15.96 -5.75 6.17
CA TYR A 160 16.08 -6.55 7.39
C TYR A 160 17.18 -6.05 8.36
N SER A 161 18.20 -5.37 7.85
CA SER A 161 19.33 -4.87 8.64
C SER A 161 19.55 -3.37 8.47
N ASN A 162 20.36 -2.79 9.37
CA ASN A 162 20.76 -1.37 9.28
C ASN A 162 21.51 -1.09 7.98
N GLU A 163 22.35 -2.02 7.53
CA GLU A 163 23.13 -1.89 6.29
C GLU A 163 22.22 -1.88 5.08
N ALA A 164 21.18 -2.74 5.07
CA ALA A 164 20.19 -2.75 4.00
C ALA A 164 19.39 -1.45 3.97
N ALA A 165 18.91 -0.97 5.11
CA ALA A 165 18.20 0.31 5.20
C ALA A 165 19.09 1.47 4.74
N GLU A 166 20.34 1.53 5.22
CA GLU A 166 21.30 2.56 4.84
C GLU A 166 21.60 2.55 3.34
N TYR A 167 21.67 1.36 2.71
CA TYR A 167 21.82 1.26 1.27
C TYR A 167 20.69 1.97 0.52
N PHE A 168 19.44 1.73 0.91
CA PHE A 168 18.28 2.39 0.30
C PHE A 168 18.24 3.89 0.58
N TYR A 169 18.66 4.33 1.77
CA TYR A 169 18.76 5.77 2.07
C TYR A 169 19.80 6.46 1.18
N ARG A 170 20.94 5.82 0.88
CA ARG A 170 21.90 6.31 -0.13
C ARG A 170 21.35 6.33 -1.54
N LEU A 171 20.39 5.47 -1.84
CA LEU A 171 19.64 5.51 -3.11
C LEU A 171 18.60 6.64 -3.15
N GLY A 172 18.43 7.43 -2.09
CA GLY A 172 17.53 8.58 -2.05
C GLY A 172 16.20 8.33 -1.35
N MET A 173 16.02 7.14 -0.71
CA MET A 173 14.84 6.92 0.14
C MET A 173 14.91 7.83 1.37
N ILE A 174 13.82 8.50 1.70
CA ILE A 174 13.72 9.26 2.95
C ILE A 174 13.34 8.34 4.11
N GLN A 175 12.66 7.25 3.81
CA GLN A 175 12.08 6.34 4.79
C GLN A 175 11.93 4.95 4.17
N ASP A 176 11.92 3.93 5.02
CA ASP A 176 11.60 2.56 4.64
C ASP A 176 10.44 1.99 5.46
N THR A 177 9.78 0.98 4.91
CA THR A 177 8.76 0.18 5.61
C THR A 177 9.41 -1.05 6.20
N ILE A 178 9.26 -1.25 7.51
CA ILE A 178 9.82 -2.40 8.22
C ILE A 178 9.25 -3.70 7.63
N PRO A 179 10.10 -4.68 7.23
CA PRO A 179 9.64 -5.97 6.75
C PRO A 179 8.72 -6.67 7.74
N VAL A 180 7.59 -7.18 7.25
CA VAL A 180 6.54 -7.81 8.09
C VAL A 180 6.98 -9.13 8.74
N GLU A 181 8.06 -9.72 8.27
CA GLU A 181 8.63 -10.97 8.80
C GLU A 181 9.48 -10.75 10.05
N LEU A 182 9.90 -9.52 10.34
CA LEU A 182 10.72 -9.22 11.52
C LEU A 182 9.90 -9.35 12.80
N ASN A 183 10.41 -10.13 13.75
CA ASN A 183 9.84 -10.19 15.07
C ASN A 183 10.27 -9.00 15.95
N ARG A 184 9.60 -8.82 17.11
CA ARG A 184 9.86 -7.69 18.01
C ARG A 184 11.34 -7.55 18.41
N LYS A 185 12.07 -8.66 18.63
CA LYS A 185 13.46 -8.59 19.06
C LYS A 185 14.37 -8.09 17.93
N GLU A 186 14.07 -8.48 16.71
CA GLU A 186 14.79 -8.04 15.51
C GLU A 186 14.52 -6.57 15.22
N ILE A 187 13.27 -6.13 15.30
CA ILE A 187 12.91 -4.72 15.15
C ILE A 187 13.64 -3.86 16.18
N LEU A 188 13.69 -4.29 17.46
CA LEU A 188 14.36 -3.53 18.52
C LEU A 188 15.90 -3.46 18.38
N ARG A 189 16.51 -4.32 17.56
CA ARG A 189 17.95 -4.29 17.27
C ARG A 189 18.30 -3.39 16.08
N ARG A 190 17.30 -3.02 15.32
CA ARG A 190 17.44 -2.20 14.13
C ARG A 190 17.25 -0.72 14.48
N GLU A 191 17.97 0.16 13.77
CA GLU A 191 17.68 1.59 13.76
C GLU A 191 16.39 1.86 12.99
N ASN A 192 15.40 2.45 13.65
CA ASN A 192 14.05 2.63 13.09
C ASN A 192 13.57 4.10 13.08
N SER A 193 14.45 5.06 13.34
CA SER A 193 14.07 6.49 13.39
C SER A 193 13.49 7.01 12.06
N ARG A 194 13.83 6.34 10.95
CA ARG A 194 13.37 6.66 9.60
C ARG A 194 12.49 5.56 9.01
N SER A 195 11.89 4.72 9.85
CA SER A 195 11.10 3.58 9.38
C SER A 195 9.63 3.75 9.73
N GLU A 196 8.76 3.30 8.84
CA GLU A 196 7.35 3.08 9.13
C GLU A 196 7.07 1.59 9.38
N MET A 197 6.04 1.30 10.15
CA MET A 197 5.65 -0.07 10.47
C MET A 197 4.17 -0.32 10.12
N ILE A 198 3.92 -1.41 9.43
CA ILE A 198 2.55 -1.86 9.15
C ILE A 198 1.94 -2.39 10.46
N ILE A 199 0.88 -1.74 10.94
CA ILE A 199 0.20 -2.09 12.19
C ILE A 199 -1.19 -2.69 11.98
N TYR A 200 -1.77 -2.51 10.79
CA TYR A 200 -3.10 -3.00 10.46
C TYR A 200 -3.26 -3.17 8.95
N GLY A 201 -3.94 -4.22 8.54
CA GLY A 201 -4.31 -4.47 7.15
C GLY A 201 -4.17 -5.94 6.76
N ARG A 202 -4.55 -6.22 5.52
CA ARG A 202 -4.29 -7.52 4.91
C ARG A 202 -2.88 -7.53 4.33
N LEU A 203 -2.13 -8.57 4.66
CA LEU A 203 -0.77 -8.73 4.16
C LEU A 203 -0.76 -9.51 2.84
N PRO A 204 -0.03 -9.06 1.81
CA PRO A 204 0.23 -9.84 0.62
C PRO A 204 1.02 -11.11 0.97
N LEU A 205 0.41 -12.28 0.80
CA LEU A 205 1.08 -13.57 0.99
C LEU A 205 1.80 -14.03 -0.26
N MET A 206 1.25 -13.69 -1.43
CA MET A 206 1.82 -14.08 -2.71
C MET A 206 1.47 -13.06 -3.78
N ILE A 207 2.46 -12.71 -4.59
CA ILE A 207 2.31 -11.94 -5.82
C ILE A 207 2.62 -12.89 -6.97
N THR A 208 1.63 -13.13 -7.85
CA THR A 208 1.79 -14.06 -8.96
C THR A 208 1.58 -13.39 -10.31
N ALA A 209 2.53 -13.62 -11.20
CA ALA A 209 2.46 -13.15 -12.59
C ALA A 209 1.46 -13.93 -13.46
N GLN A 210 0.93 -15.04 -12.94
CA GLN A 210 -0.12 -15.81 -13.60
C GLN A 210 -1.48 -15.32 -13.13
N CYS A 211 -2.29 -14.80 -14.06
CA CYS A 211 -3.64 -14.39 -13.74
C CYS A 211 -4.52 -15.61 -13.48
N ILE A 212 -4.96 -15.77 -12.22
CA ILE A 212 -5.82 -16.88 -11.80
C ILE A 212 -7.14 -16.88 -12.61
N HIS A 213 -7.74 -15.70 -12.78
CA HIS A 213 -8.98 -15.56 -13.55
C HIS A 213 -8.80 -16.00 -15.01
N LYS A 214 -7.72 -15.54 -15.67
CA LYS A 214 -7.41 -15.92 -17.05
C LYS A 214 -7.24 -17.45 -17.22
N ASN A 215 -6.59 -18.09 -16.24
CA ASN A 215 -6.28 -19.51 -16.30
C ASN A 215 -7.48 -20.42 -15.98
N THR A 216 -8.53 -19.89 -15.34
CA THR A 216 -9.70 -20.68 -14.91
C THR A 216 -10.96 -20.36 -15.70
N LEU A 217 -11.29 -19.09 -15.85
CA LEU A 217 -12.54 -18.59 -16.43
C LEU A 217 -12.36 -17.83 -17.75
N GLY A 218 -11.11 -17.57 -18.15
CA GLY A 218 -10.78 -16.73 -19.30
C GLY A 218 -10.58 -15.25 -18.90
N CYS A 219 -9.87 -14.50 -19.74
CA CYS A 219 -9.61 -13.09 -19.47
C CYS A 219 -10.83 -12.21 -19.77
N MET A 220 -11.34 -11.51 -18.77
CA MET A 220 -12.47 -10.56 -18.92
C MET A 220 -12.04 -9.11 -18.80
N HIS A 221 -10.73 -8.82 -18.63
CA HIS A 221 -10.18 -7.47 -18.43
C HIS A 221 -10.89 -6.67 -17.33
N GLN A 222 -11.38 -7.34 -16.30
CA GLN A 222 -12.09 -6.73 -15.19
C GLN A 222 -11.32 -6.92 -13.88
N HIS A 223 -11.23 -5.84 -13.09
CA HIS A 223 -10.77 -5.93 -11.71
C HIS A 223 -11.85 -6.62 -10.88
N LYS A 224 -11.60 -7.83 -10.44
CA LYS A 224 -12.49 -8.57 -9.53
C LYS A 224 -11.71 -9.06 -8.33
N VAL A 225 -12.36 -9.06 -7.19
CA VAL A 225 -11.87 -9.76 -6.02
C VAL A 225 -12.37 -11.19 -6.10
N LEU A 226 -11.45 -12.14 -6.15
CA LEU A 226 -11.72 -13.56 -6.07
C LEU A 226 -11.40 -14.07 -4.68
N ASN A 227 -11.96 -15.21 -4.27
CA ASN A 227 -11.56 -15.91 -3.07
C ASN A 227 -11.03 -17.29 -3.41
N LEU A 228 -9.80 -17.58 -3.01
CA LEU A 228 -9.29 -18.94 -2.97
C LEU A 228 -9.73 -19.59 -1.67
N LYS A 229 -10.23 -20.81 -1.74
CA LYS A 229 -10.61 -21.61 -0.58
C LYS A 229 -9.66 -22.79 -0.45
N ASP A 230 -9.05 -22.94 0.71
CA ASP A 230 -8.19 -24.07 0.99
C ASP A 230 -8.98 -25.32 1.43
N ARG A 231 -8.27 -26.43 1.69
CA ARG A 231 -8.87 -27.70 2.17
C ARG A 231 -9.52 -27.59 3.55
N TYR A 232 -9.22 -26.55 4.32
CA TYR A 232 -9.80 -26.29 5.64
C TYR A 232 -10.93 -25.25 5.58
N SER A 233 -11.38 -24.91 4.37
CA SER A 233 -12.41 -23.90 4.13
C SER A 233 -12.00 -22.46 4.53
N VAL A 234 -10.70 -22.19 4.65
CA VAL A 234 -10.18 -20.84 4.88
C VAL A 234 -10.16 -20.09 3.56
N HIS A 235 -10.62 -18.84 3.58
CA HIS A 235 -10.73 -17.98 2.40
C HIS A 235 -9.57 -16.98 2.34
N PHE A 236 -8.91 -16.92 1.18
CA PHE A 236 -7.83 -15.99 0.89
C PHE A 236 -8.28 -15.07 -0.24
N PRO A 237 -8.48 -13.77 0.04
CA PRO A 237 -8.84 -12.81 -0.99
C PRO A 237 -7.73 -12.67 -2.03
N VAL A 238 -8.13 -12.61 -3.30
CA VAL A 238 -7.24 -12.39 -4.43
C VAL A 238 -7.69 -11.17 -5.19
N LYS A 239 -6.84 -10.17 -5.29
CA LYS A 239 -7.06 -9.03 -6.17
C LYS A 239 -6.29 -9.24 -7.47
N ASN A 240 -6.95 -9.07 -8.59
CA ASN A 240 -6.32 -9.15 -9.90
C ASN A 240 -6.07 -7.75 -10.47
N PHE A 241 -4.87 -7.55 -10.98
CA PHE A 241 -4.39 -6.32 -11.60
C PHE A 241 -4.39 -6.48 -13.11
N CYS A 242 -5.52 -6.16 -13.73
CA CYS A 242 -5.69 -6.39 -15.15
C CYS A 242 -4.77 -5.53 -16.01
N SER A 243 -4.46 -4.32 -15.57
CA SER A 243 -3.55 -3.41 -16.30
C SER A 243 -2.13 -3.98 -16.43
N GLU A 244 -1.68 -4.73 -15.40
CA GLU A 244 -0.32 -5.27 -15.31
C GLU A 244 -0.27 -6.81 -15.34
N CYS A 245 -1.42 -7.46 -15.49
CA CYS A 245 -1.57 -8.93 -15.60
C CYS A 245 -0.92 -9.72 -14.46
N TYR A 246 -1.13 -9.31 -13.20
CA TYR A 246 -0.73 -10.08 -12.03
C TYR A 246 -1.84 -10.14 -10.99
N ASN A 247 -1.68 -10.99 -9.97
CA ASN A 247 -2.59 -11.09 -8.84
C ASN A 247 -1.83 -10.95 -7.53
N VAL A 248 -2.51 -10.41 -6.53
CA VAL A 248 -2.06 -10.41 -5.14
C VAL A 248 -3.01 -11.27 -4.33
N ILE A 249 -2.48 -12.27 -3.65
CA ILE A 249 -3.22 -13.12 -2.72
C ILE A 249 -2.93 -12.60 -1.32
N TYR A 250 -3.98 -12.27 -0.59
CA TYR A 250 -3.87 -11.73 0.76
C TYR A 250 -4.13 -12.81 1.82
N ASN A 251 -3.68 -12.55 3.04
CA ASN A 251 -3.96 -13.41 4.18
C ASN A 251 -5.48 -13.48 4.47
N SER A 252 -5.90 -14.61 5.03
CA SER A 252 -7.22 -14.74 5.68
C SER A 252 -7.25 -13.86 6.93
N LEU A 253 -8.41 -13.33 7.27
CA LEU A 253 -8.68 -12.70 8.57
C LEU A 253 -9.22 -13.75 9.52
#